data_8b746898fac8728ad59baecdbae2a5e1
#
_entry.id   8b746898fac8728ad59baecdbae2a5e1
#
_cell.length_a   1.000
_cell.length_b   1.000
_cell.length_c   1.000
_cell.angle_alpha   90.00
_cell.angle_beta   90.00
_cell.angle_gamma   90.00
#
_symmetry.space_group_name_H-M   'P 1'
#
loop_
_entity.id
_entity.type
_entity.pdbx_description
1 polymer ?
#
loop_
_entity_poly.entity_id
_entity_poly.type
_entity_poly.pdbx_seq_one_letter_code
_entity_poly.pdbx_strand_id
1 'polypeptide(L)'
;MYSSFNHYDRTRSSKAVEVQDPSNAYVNMEPNWILIEDLISGTYGIRKRHRKYLPQMPREQDESYDNRLATSVLAPLYVRIERLLAGMLTRKPVRLNEVSERVTEDLFDVDLQGNDLTTWTYETAKIMLRYGHVGVLVDAPTGGTGRPYWITYSPREILGWRTELVDGQQKLTQLRLLERVTEEDGDYGQKEVEQVRLLTPGAFEVHRKGRQGKYVKVDEGTTSLDYIPFAIAYSNKVSFLESRPPMQDIAELNLLHYQKSSDFDNQLRISSVPLLCLFGFPQASEEVSAGPGEAIAFPEGARAEFVEIKGQSFQYQRDRIKNIEDQINTLALAAILGQKLVAETAASQEIQRSQGDSTLMIVAQQLQDMIDNCLVFHANYLNIAEIGNAFVNRDFLGQRLAPQEIQAMQGLWSSGAISQETLLKQLAEGEILGDDFDVEEEIESTQKGDMIEDDEPTPEAEPDEPVEDPEDED
;
A
#
# COMPACT_ATOMS: atom_id res chain seq x y z
N MET A 1 -38.98 -0.45 6.60
CA MET A 1 -38.86 -1.50 7.65
C MET A 1 -37.39 -1.82 7.80
N TYR A 2 -36.72 -1.12 8.66
CA TYR A 2 -35.36 -1.44 9.12
C TYR A 2 -35.49 -2.37 10.32
N SER A 3 -34.99 -3.57 10.23
CA SER A 3 -34.77 -4.50 11.34
C SER A 3 -33.76 -5.51 10.88
N SER A 4 -32.64 -5.57 11.38
CA SER A 4 -32.04 -6.19 12.53
C SER A 4 -30.52 -6.14 12.35
N PHE A 5 -29.89 -5.22 13.03
CA PHE A 5 -28.50 -5.41 13.41
C PHE A 5 -28.49 -6.60 14.36
N ASN A 6 -27.95 -7.71 13.91
CA ASN A 6 -27.66 -8.85 14.75
C ASN A 6 -26.69 -8.39 15.86
N HIS A 7 -27.22 -8.19 17.05
CA HIS A 7 -26.46 -8.21 18.27
C HIS A 7 -25.80 -9.60 18.35
N TYR A 8 -24.52 -9.65 18.10
CA TYR A 8 -23.71 -10.82 18.44
C TYR A 8 -23.86 -11.04 19.94
N ASP A 9 -24.48 -12.15 20.27
CA ASP A 9 -24.78 -12.61 21.62
C ASP A 9 -23.48 -12.76 22.42
N ARG A 10 -23.26 -11.86 23.39
CA ARG A 10 -22.06 -11.76 24.23
C ARG A 10 -22.02 -12.84 25.36
N THR A 11 -22.61 -13.98 25.18
CA THR A 11 -22.44 -15.11 26.08
C THR A 11 -21.32 -16.01 25.60
N ARG A 12 -20.06 -15.52 25.63
CA ARG A 12 -18.93 -16.45 25.71
C ARG A 12 -19.03 -17.17 27.03
N SER A 13 -19.32 -18.47 26.95
CA SER A 13 -19.14 -19.47 28.02
C SER A 13 -17.82 -19.18 28.76
N SER A 14 -17.77 -19.38 30.04
CA SER A 14 -16.64 -19.24 30.97
C SER A 14 -15.46 -20.20 30.70
N LYS A 15 -15.18 -20.51 29.43
CA LYS A 15 -13.99 -21.25 28.99
C LYS A 15 -12.78 -20.38 29.15
N ALA A 16 -11.73 -20.86 29.81
CA ALA A 16 -10.47 -20.17 29.93
C ALA A 16 -9.93 -19.82 28.51
N VAL A 17 -9.50 -18.61 28.32
CA VAL A 17 -8.89 -18.13 27.05
C VAL A 17 -7.56 -18.84 26.87
N GLU A 18 -7.41 -19.58 25.78
CA GLU A 18 -6.17 -20.27 25.41
C GLU A 18 -5.24 -19.35 24.61
N VAL A 19 -3.97 -19.72 24.43
CA VAL A 19 -2.95 -18.87 23.81
C VAL A 19 -3.30 -18.46 22.38
N GLN A 20 -3.96 -19.32 21.63
CA GLN A 20 -4.38 -19.11 20.24
C GLN A 20 -5.70 -18.32 20.10
N ASP A 21 -6.44 -18.11 21.20
CA ASP A 21 -7.71 -17.42 21.11
C ASP A 21 -7.50 -15.92 20.88
N PRO A 22 -8.09 -15.32 19.84
CA PRO A 22 -7.95 -13.89 19.58
C PRO A 22 -8.62 -13.05 20.67
N SER A 23 -8.10 -11.87 20.90
CA SER A 23 -8.69 -10.87 21.81
C SER A 23 -10.05 -10.37 21.31
N ASN A 24 -10.84 -9.76 22.19
CA ASN A 24 -12.10 -9.13 21.78
C ASN A 24 -11.88 -7.99 20.78
N ALA A 25 -10.80 -7.24 20.93
CA ALA A 25 -10.41 -6.18 20.01
C ALA A 25 -10.15 -6.73 18.59
N TYR A 26 -9.40 -7.83 18.48
CA TYR A 26 -9.20 -8.54 17.22
C TYR A 26 -10.53 -8.93 16.56
N VAL A 27 -11.42 -9.61 17.32
CA VAL A 27 -12.72 -10.10 16.82
C VAL A 27 -13.61 -8.94 16.33
N ASN A 28 -13.51 -7.77 16.97
CA ASN A 28 -14.25 -6.57 16.54
C ASN A 28 -13.70 -5.95 15.24
N MET A 29 -12.40 -6.06 14.98
CA MET A 29 -11.75 -5.54 13.78
C MET A 29 -11.85 -6.48 12.57
N GLU A 30 -11.82 -7.80 12.81
CA GLU A 30 -11.74 -8.85 11.78
C GLU A 30 -12.77 -8.71 10.64
N PRO A 31 -14.06 -8.36 10.88
CA PRO A 31 -15.04 -8.23 9.81
C PRO A 31 -14.67 -7.21 8.72
N ASN A 32 -13.93 -6.16 9.10
CA ASN A 32 -13.48 -5.13 8.15
C ASN A 32 -12.35 -5.62 7.24
N TRP A 33 -11.55 -6.58 7.71
CA TRP A 33 -10.41 -7.10 6.95
C TRP A 33 -10.81 -8.12 5.88
N ILE A 34 -11.88 -8.88 6.12
CA ILE A 34 -12.33 -9.97 5.24
C ILE A 34 -12.62 -9.48 3.81
N LEU A 35 -13.34 -8.36 3.67
CA LEU A 35 -13.64 -7.78 2.35
C LEU A 35 -12.36 -7.35 1.63
N ILE A 36 -11.46 -6.70 2.34
CA ILE A 36 -10.19 -6.21 1.80
C ILE A 36 -9.36 -7.36 1.24
N GLU A 37 -9.26 -8.46 1.97
CA GLU A 37 -8.52 -9.64 1.51
C GLU A 37 -9.14 -10.33 0.30
N ASP A 38 -10.47 -10.43 0.30
CA ASP A 38 -11.18 -10.99 -0.84
C ASP A 38 -10.97 -10.11 -2.09
N LEU A 39 -10.90 -8.77 -1.96
CA LEU A 39 -10.56 -7.85 -3.05
C LEU A 39 -9.10 -8.00 -3.51
N ILE A 40 -8.16 -8.16 -2.58
CA ILE A 40 -6.74 -8.39 -2.88
C ILE A 40 -6.54 -9.73 -3.61
N SER A 41 -7.29 -10.76 -3.21
CA SER A 41 -7.29 -12.07 -3.89
C SER A 41 -7.93 -12.01 -5.30
N GLY A 42 -8.46 -10.85 -5.69
CA GLY A 42 -9.02 -10.57 -7.01
C GLY A 42 -10.34 -11.31 -7.27
N THR A 43 -10.60 -11.56 -8.54
CA THR A 43 -11.86 -12.20 -8.99
C THR A 43 -12.10 -13.54 -8.29
N TYR A 44 -11.05 -14.32 -8.03
CA TYR A 44 -11.17 -15.60 -7.33
C TYR A 44 -11.67 -15.43 -5.89
N GLY A 45 -11.10 -14.52 -5.13
CA GLY A 45 -11.52 -14.23 -3.73
C GLY A 45 -12.98 -13.78 -3.64
N ILE A 46 -13.39 -12.88 -4.55
CA ILE A 46 -14.75 -12.37 -4.60
C ILE A 46 -15.75 -13.47 -4.99
N ARG A 47 -15.45 -14.25 -6.03
CA ARG A 47 -16.31 -15.37 -6.47
C ARG A 47 -16.50 -16.45 -5.41
N LYS A 48 -15.46 -16.73 -4.61
CA LYS A 48 -15.50 -17.71 -3.50
C LYS A 48 -16.58 -17.38 -2.47
N ARG A 49 -16.99 -16.12 -2.34
CA ARG A 49 -18.03 -15.67 -1.40
C ARG A 49 -19.45 -15.79 -1.95
N HIS A 50 -19.61 -16.18 -3.23
CA HIS A 50 -20.91 -16.42 -3.87
C HIS A 50 -21.94 -15.32 -3.55
N ARG A 51 -23.14 -15.73 -3.10
CA ARG A 51 -24.28 -14.83 -2.82
C ARG A 51 -24.00 -13.74 -1.80
N LYS A 52 -22.94 -13.86 -0.98
CA LYS A 52 -22.54 -12.80 -0.04
C LYS A 52 -22.12 -11.53 -0.78
N TYR A 53 -21.36 -11.66 -1.87
CA TYR A 53 -20.83 -10.52 -2.63
C TYR A 53 -21.53 -10.29 -3.97
N LEU A 54 -22.15 -11.31 -4.54
CA LEU A 54 -22.98 -11.19 -5.73
C LEU A 54 -24.38 -11.78 -5.40
N PRO A 55 -25.30 -10.96 -4.86
CA PRO A 55 -26.65 -11.44 -4.53
C PRO A 55 -27.37 -11.96 -5.77
N GLN A 56 -28.09 -13.06 -5.59
CA GLN A 56 -28.97 -13.61 -6.62
C GLN A 56 -30.16 -12.66 -6.84
N MET A 57 -30.50 -12.39 -8.11
CA MET A 57 -31.62 -11.53 -8.45
C MET A 57 -32.96 -12.23 -8.14
N PRO A 58 -34.01 -11.47 -7.80
CA PRO A 58 -35.33 -12.05 -7.64
C PRO A 58 -35.75 -12.83 -8.90
N ARG A 59 -36.15 -14.10 -8.75
CA ARG A 59 -36.54 -15.02 -9.83
C ARG A 59 -35.41 -15.48 -10.77
N GLU A 60 -34.13 -15.14 -10.48
CA GLU A 60 -32.99 -15.70 -11.19
C GLU A 60 -32.87 -17.20 -10.90
N GLN A 61 -32.82 -18.04 -11.94
CA GLN A 61 -32.58 -19.47 -11.80
C GLN A 61 -31.14 -19.73 -11.30
N ASP A 62 -30.92 -20.80 -10.52
CA ASP A 62 -29.60 -21.12 -9.99
C ASP A 62 -28.54 -21.29 -11.11
N GLU A 63 -28.87 -21.94 -12.21
CA GLU A 63 -27.99 -22.08 -13.36
C GLU A 63 -27.61 -20.72 -14.00
N SER A 64 -28.59 -19.80 -14.10
CA SER A 64 -28.33 -18.44 -14.60
C SER A 64 -27.46 -17.65 -13.66
N TYR A 65 -27.63 -17.80 -12.33
CA TYR A 65 -26.80 -17.23 -11.31
C TYR A 65 -25.35 -17.74 -11.42
N ASP A 66 -25.17 -19.05 -11.53
CA ASP A 66 -23.85 -19.69 -11.61
C ASP A 66 -23.12 -19.23 -12.88
N ASN A 67 -23.81 -19.11 -14.02
CA ASN A 67 -23.27 -18.55 -15.25
C ASN A 67 -22.87 -17.09 -15.09
N ARG A 68 -23.71 -16.26 -14.43
CA ARG A 68 -23.39 -14.86 -14.14
C ARG A 68 -22.18 -14.75 -13.20
N LEU A 69 -22.11 -15.53 -12.13
CA LEU A 69 -20.98 -15.57 -11.22
C LEU A 69 -19.69 -15.99 -11.93
N ALA A 70 -19.75 -17.01 -12.79
CA ALA A 70 -18.59 -17.52 -13.51
C ALA A 70 -18.04 -16.52 -14.55
N THR A 71 -18.87 -15.62 -15.08
CA THR A 71 -18.49 -14.63 -16.09
C THR A 71 -18.14 -13.26 -15.50
N SER A 72 -18.60 -12.96 -14.27
CA SER A 72 -18.33 -11.68 -13.61
C SER A 72 -16.85 -11.52 -13.26
N VAL A 73 -16.24 -10.38 -13.58
CA VAL A 73 -14.84 -10.06 -13.33
C VAL A 73 -14.73 -8.85 -12.40
N LEU A 74 -13.85 -8.93 -11.43
CA LEU A 74 -13.55 -7.81 -10.54
C LEU A 74 -12.55 -6.86 -11.22
N ALA A 75 -12.93 -5.59 -11.39
CA ALA A 75 -11.96 -4.52 -11.68
C ALA A 75 -11.11 -4.27 -10.41
N PRO A 76 -9.76 -4.35 -10.47
CA PRO A 76 -8.89 -4.29 -9.29
C PRO A 76 -8.66 -2.84 -8.84
N LEU A 77 -9.72 -2.05 -8.64
CA LEU A 77 -9.64 -0.62 -8.33
C LEU A 77 -8.98 -0.39 -6.96
N TYR A 78 -9.39 -1.15 -5.94
CA TYR A 78 -8.81 -1.09 -4.60
C TYR A 78 -7.29 -1.33 -4.60
N VAL A 79 -6.85 -2.42 -5.23
CA VAL A 79 -5.43 -2.81 -5.27
C VAL A 79 -4.59 -1.79 -6.05
N ARG A 80 -5.15 -1.19 -7.11
CA ARG A 80 -4.46 -0.14 -7.88
C ARG A 80 -4.23 1.11 -7.04
N ILE A 81 -5.22 1.53 -6.26
CA ILE A 81 -5.11 2.70 -5.38
C ILE A 81 -4.14 2.41 -4.23
N GLU A 82 -4.21 1.24 -3.62
CA GLU A 82 -3.25 0.82 -2.59
C GLU A 82 -1.80 0.94 -3.08
N ARG A 83 -1.51 0.36 -4.25
CA ARG A 83 -0.17 0.42 -4.85
C ARG A 83 0.27 1.85 -5.18
N LEU A 84 -0.67 2.67 -5.66
CA LEU A 84 -0.41 4.08 -5.94
C LEU A 84 -0.01 4.83 -4.65
N LEU A 85 -0.81 4.71 -3.59
CA LEU A 85 -0.57 5.38 -2.32
C LEU A 85 0.73 4.91 -1.66
N ALA A 86 0.99 3.59 -1.64
CA ALA A 86 2.25 3.05 -1.13
C ALA A 86 3.46 3.51 -1.97
N GLY A 87 3.34 3.54 -3.30
CA GLY A 87 4.40 4.03 -4.19
C GLY A 87 4.70 5.52 -4.01
N MET A 88 3.71 6.34 -3.64
CA MET A 88 3.95 7.74 -3.32
C MET A 88 4.78 7.93 -2.04
N LEU A 89 4.58 7.07 -1.04
CA LEU A 89 5.35 7.10 0.21
C LEU A 89 6.83 6.75 -0.01
N THR A 90 7.11 5.87 -0.95
CA THR A 90 8.46 5.40 -1.28
C THR A 90 8.95 5.92 -2.64
N ARG A 91 8.38 7.02 -3.13
CA ARG A 91 8.81 7.66 -4.38
C ARG A 91 10.28 8.10 -4.33
N LYS A 92 10.72 8.58 -3.19
CA LYS A 92 12.13 8.78 -2.85
C LYS A 92 12.56 7.70 -1.86
N PRO A 93 13.79 7.17 -1.97
CA PRO A 93 14.30 6.20 -1.01
C PRO A 93 14.22 6.71 0.42
N VAL A 94 14.03 5.79 1.37
CA VAL A 94 14.12 6.12 2.79
C VAL A 94 15.56 6.50 3.10
N ARG A 95 15.76 7.72 3.59
CA ARG A 95 17.08 8.24 3.94
C ARG A 95 17.35 7.98 5.42
N LEU A 96 18.59 7.64 5.72
CA LEU A 96 19.10 7.50 7.07
C LEU A 96 20.01 8.69 7.39
N ASN A 97 19.86 9.26 8.57
CA ASN A 97 20.68 10.37 9.06
C ASN A 97 21.34 9.99 10.37
N GLU A 98 22.67 10.13 10.44
CA GLU A 98 23.48 9.84 11.62
C GLU A 98 23.29 8.41 12.18
N VAL A 99 22.93 7.45 11.34
CA VAL A 99 22.81 6.04 11.69
C VAL A 99 24.18 5.39 11.56
N SER A 100 24.56 4.57 12.57
CA SER A 100 25.81 3.82 12.56
C SER A 100 25.95 2.97 11.28
N GLU A 101 27.15 2.94 10.69
CA GLU A 101 27.47 2.15 9.49
C GLU A 101 27.06 0.67 9.64
N ARG A 102 27.32 0.11 10.82
CA ARG A 102 26.96 -1.28 11.14
C ARG A 102 25.46 -1.54 11.04
N VAL A 103 24.61 -0.62 11.51
CA VAL A 103 23.15 -0.72 11.39
C VAL A 103 22.73 -0.52 9.94
N THR A 104 23.35 0.43 9.24
CA THR A 104 23.06 0.71 7.83
C THR A 104 23.33 -0.50 6.94
N GLU A 105 24.45 -1.23 7.18
CA GLU A 105 24.76 -2.48 6.49
C GLU A 105 23.66 -3.55 6.69
N ASP A 106 23.18 -3.70 7.92
CA ASP A 106 22.12 -4.67 8.23
C ASP A 106 20.79 -4.32 7.52
N LEU A 107 20.53 -3.04 7.21
CA LEU A 107 19.32 -2.56 6.55
C LEU A 107 19.31 -2.72 5.02
N PHE A 108 20.38 -3.21 4.39
CA PHE A 108 20.36 -3.66 2.99
C PHE A 108 19.52 -4.94 2.81
N ASP A 109 19.28 -5.68 3.88
CA ASP A 109 18.41 -6.85 3.93
C ASP A 109 17.72 -6.88 5.29
N VAL A 110 16.67 -6.06 5.44
CA VAL A 110 16.01 -5.76 6.71
C VAL A 110 15.40 -7.00 7.38
N ASP A 111 14.81 -7.88 6.56
CA ASP A 111 13.95 -9.00 6.99
C ASP A 111 14.56 -10.38 6.72
N LEU A 112 15.82 -10.46 6.33
CA LEU A 112 16.52 -11.68 5.89
C LEU A 112 15.87 -12.35 4.66
N GLN A 113 15.12 -11.57 3.84
CA GLN A 113 14.50 -12.03 2.61
C GLN A 113 15.02 -11.30 1.36
N GLY A 114 16.04 -10.45 1.53
CA GLY A 114 16.62 -9.65 0.47
C GLY A 114 15.94 -8.32 0.22
N ASN A 115 15.08 -7.86 1.13
CA ASN A 115 14.43 -6.56 1.02
C ASN A 115 15.27 -5.47 1.70
N ASP A 116 15.63 -4.45 0.94
CA ASP A 116 16.21 -3.23 1.47
C ASP A 116 15.17 -2.40 2.25
N LEU A 117 15.61 -1.39 3.00
CA LEU A 117 14.73 -0.58 3.84
C LEU A 117 13.60 0.09 3.04
N THR A 118 13.84 0.53 1.81
CA THR A 118 12.83 1.21 0.99
C THR A 118 11.77 0.22 0.49
N THR A 119 12.18 -0.93 -0.02
CA THR A 119 11.29 -2.02 -0.46
C THR A 119 10.46 -2.54 0.71
N TRP A 120 11.11 -2.77 1.86
CA TRP A 120 10.45 -3.19 3.08
C TRP A 120 9.41 -2.15 3.56
N THR A 121 9.74 -0.86 3.48
CA THR A 121 8.81 0.24 3.83
C THR A 121 7.59 0.25 2.90
N TYR A 122 7.79 0.02 1.59
CA TYR A 122 6.68 -0.09 0.63
C TYR A 122 5.71 -1.22 0.98
N GLU A 123 6.22 -2.42 1.28
CA GLU A 123 5.38 -3.56 1.66
C GLU A 123 4.67 -3.32 3.01
N THR A 124 5.36 -2.73 3.98
CA THR A 124 4.82 -2.37 5.29
C THR A 124 3.72 -1.29 5.18
N ALA A 125 3.92 -0.30 4.31
CA ALA A 125 2.93 0.74 4.02
C ALA A 125 1.62 0.14 3.46
N LYS A 126 1.70 -0.86 2.59
CA LYS A 126 0.51 -1.56 2.07
C LYS A 126 -0.28 -2.22 3.20
N ILE A 127 0.39 -2.90 4.14
CA ILE A 127 -0.27 -3.51 5.30
C ILE A 127 -1.01 -2.45 6.13
N MET A 128 -0.35 -1.32 6.37
CA MET A 128 -0.92 -0.22 7.13
C MET A 128 -2.14 0.41 6.43
N LEU A 129 -2.10 0.56 5.09
CA LEU A 129 -3.22 1.04 4.28
C LEU A 129 -4.38 0.03 4.22
N ARG A 130 -4.10 -1.28 4.24
CA ARG A 130 -5.11 -2.35 4.25
C ARG A 130 -5.89 -2.42 5.55
N TYR A 131 -5.15 -2.43 6.67
CA TYR A 131 -5.72 -2.88 7.95
C TYR A 131 -5.81 -1.77 9.00
N GLY A 132 -5.20 -0.61 8.74
CA GLY A 132 -5.27 0.53 9.64
C GLY A 132 -4.10 0.64 10.61
N HIS A 133 -3.35 -0.44 10.86
CA HIS A 133 -2.09 -0.45 11.58
C HIS A 133 -1.19 -1.60 11.12
N VAL A 134 0.05 -1.54 11.54
CA VAL A 134 1.05 -2.58 11.34
C VAL A 134 1.95 -2.64 12.56
N GLY A 135 2.43 -3.82 12.91
CA GLY A 135 3.42 -4.01 13.98
C GLY A 135 4.70 -4.59 13.41
N VAL A 136 5.83 -4.20 13.98
CA VAL A 136 7.15 -4.69 13.60
C VAL A 136 7.89 -5.15 14.85
N LEU A 137 8.27 -6.41 14.85
CA LEU A 137 9.14 -7.00 15.86
C LEU A 137 10.58 -6.94 15.36
N VAL A 138 11.45 -6.29 16.11
CA VAL A 138 12.89 -6.43 15.91
C VAL A 138 13.35 -7.64 16.71
N ASP A 139 13.87 -8.64 16.01
CA ASP A 139 14.29 -9.91 16.60
C ASP A 139 15.77 -10.18 16.34
N ALA A 140 16.37 -11.03 17.13
CA ALA A 140 17.73 -11.45 16.95
C ALA A 140 17.84 -12.97 17.11
N PRO A 141 18.69 -13.66 16.32
CA PRO A 141 18.87 -15.11 16.44
C PRO A 141 19.30 -15.52 17.85
N THR A 142 18.67 -16.57 18.37
CA THR A 142 19.06 -17.17 19.65
C THR A 142 20.45 -17.79 19.52
N GLY A 143 21.38 -17.40 20.41
CA GLY A 143 22.75 -17.95 20.41
C GLY A 143 23.86 -16.96 20.05
N GLY A 144 23.55 -15.70 19.77
CA GLY A 144 24.53 -14.62 19.61
C GLY A 144 25.36 -14.64 18.32
N THR A 145 25.00 -15.47 17.34
CA THR A 145 25.69 -15.62 16.06
C THR A 145 24.81 -15.14 14.91
N GLY A 146 24.42 -13.89 14.91
CA GLY A 146 23.61 -13.34 13.84
C GLY A 146 23.30 -11.87 14.10
N ARG A 147 22.82 -11.18 13.07
CA ARG A 147 22.40 -9.80 13.17
C ARG A 147 20.92 -9.69 13.54
N PRO A 148 20.47 -8.60 14.16
CA PRO A 148 19.05 -8.31 14.31
C PRO A 148 18.36 -8.17 12.94
N TYR A 149 17.08 -8.46 12.88
CA TYR A 149 16.23 -8.33 11.69
C TYR A 149 14.80 -7.95 12.08
N TRP A 150 14.04 -7.47 11.12
CA TRP A 150 12.70 -6.94 11.38
C TRP A 150 11.64 -7.85 10.79
N ILE A 151 10.65 -8.23 11.61
CA ILE A 151 9.52 -9.07 11.20
C ILE A 151 8.27 -8.20 11.22
N THR A 152 7.62 -8.07 10.08
CA THR A 152 6.38 -7.31 9.95
C THR A 152 5.16 -8.20 10.24
N TYR A 153 4.29 -7.75 11.13
CA TYR A 153 3.04 -8.40 11.47
C TYR A 153 1.85 -7.53 11.07
N SER A 154 0.95 -8.10 10.28
CA SER A 154 -0.35 -7.50 10.04
C SER A 154 -1.24 -7.61 11.28
N PRO A 155 -2.29 -6.79 11.43
CA PRO A 155 -3.25 -6.92 12.52
C PRO A 155 -3.88 -8.31 12.67
N ARG A 156 -3.95 -9.07 11.58
CA ARG A 156 -4.47 -10.46 11.57
C ARG A 156 -3.56 -11.46 12.28
N GLU A 157 -2.30 -11.12 12.41
CA GLU A 157 -1.30 -11.93 13.07
C GLU A 157 -1.12 -11.54 14.54
N ILE A 158 -1.69 -10.40 14.96
CA ILE A 158 -1.62 -9.91 16.34
C ILE A 158 -2.85 -10.38 17.11
N LEU A 159 -2.79 -11.60 17.69
CA LEU A 159 -3.94 -12.24 18.35
C LEU A 159 -4.40 -11.51 19.62
N GLY A 160 -3.46 -10.88 20.33
CA GLY A 160 -3.80 -10.14 21.54
C GLY A 160 -2.59 -9.63 22.29
N TRP A 161 -2.86 -8.70 23.20
CA TRP A 161 -1.83 -7.98 23.95
C TRP A 161 -2.29 -7.65 25.36
N ARG A 162 -1.34 -7.32 26.23
CA ARG A 162 -1.57 -6.68 27.55
C ARG A 162 -0.63 -5.53 27.70
N THR A 163 -1.10 -4.49 28.34
CA THR A 163 -0.33 -3.28 28.64
C THR A 163 -0.50 -2.89 30.08
N GLU A 164 0.53 -2.30 30.66
CA GLU A 164 0.50 -1.71 31.99
C GLU A 164 0.96 -0.25 31.93
N LEU A 165 0.45 0.57 32.83
CA LEU A 165 0.89 1.95 32.97
C LEU A 165 2.11 1.99 33.89
N VAL A 166 3.29 2.23 33.30
CA VAL A 166 4.57 2.36 34.02
C VAL A 166 5.13 3.75 33.77
N ASP A 167 5.35 4.52 34.83
CA ASP A 167 5.89 5.87 34.76
C ASP A 167 5.07 6.84 33.86
N GLY A 168 3.76 6.68 33.85
CA GLY A 168 2.86 7.50 33.02
C GLY A 168 2.82 7.10 31.55
N GLN A 169 3.55 6.05 31.15
CA GLN A 169 3.56 5.50 29.78
C GLN A 169 2.92 4.12 29.75
N GLN A 170 2.16 3.85 28.71
CA GLN A 170 1.57 2.54 28.45
C GLN A 170 2.62 1.62 27.83
N LYS A 171 3.13 0.67 28.63
CA LYS A 171 4.12 -0.32 28.19
C LYS A 171 3.47 -1.67 27.88
N LEU A 172 3.95 -2.31 26.82
CA LEU A 172 3.52 -3.64 26.41
C LEU A 172 4.14 -4.70 27.34
N THR A 173 3.32 -5.46 28.03
CA THR A 173 3.77 -6.51 28.96
C THR A 173 3.51 -7.93 28.44
N GLN A 174 2.65 -8.10 27.45
CA GLN A 174 2.42 -9.36 26.77
C GLN A 174 1.98 -9.10 25.34
N LEU A 175 2.49 -9.91 24.38
CA LEU A 175 2.09 -9.88 22.99
C LEU A 175 1.96 -11.31 22.47
N ARG A 176 0.88 -11.65 21.78
CA ARG A 176 0.64 -12.94 21.15
C ARG A 176 0.57 -12.78 19.64
N LEU A 177 1.51 -13.40 18.95
CA LEU A 177 1.68 -13.31 17.50
C LEU A 177 1.41 -14.68 16.87
N LEU A 178 0.60 -14.70 15.83
CA LEU A 178 0.36 -15.85 14.99
C LEU A 178 1.43 -15.90 13.90
N GLU A 179 2.16 -16.99 13.82
CA GLU A 179 3.21 -17.20 12.83
C GLU A 179 2.92 -18.45 11.99
N ARG A 180 3.27 -18.40 10.72
CA ARG A 180 3.26 -19.57 9.83
C ARG A 180 4.69 -19.84 9.40
N VAL A 181 5.21 -20.97 9.83
CA VAL A 181 6.57 -21.41 9.52
C VAL A 181 6.51 -22.58 8.56
N THR A 182 7.39 -22.59 7.58
CA THR A 182 7.53 -23.71 6.66
C THR A 182 8.57 -24.67 7.22
N GLU A 183 8.17 -25.92 7.41
CA GLU A 183 9.06 -27.02 7.83
C GLU A 183 9.26 -27.99 6.66
N GLU A 184 10.41 -28.63 6.62
CA GLU A 184 10.69 -29.69 5.67
C GLU A 184 9.82 -30.93 5.99
N ASP A 185 9.23 -31.54 4.96
CA ASP A 185 8.42 -32.75 5.04
C ASP A 185 8.96 -33.80 4.05
N GLY A 186 9.97 -34.57 4.51
CA GLY A 186 10.74 -35.48 3.68
C GLY A 186 11.73 -34.74 2.76
N ASP A 187 12.24 -35.45 1.72
CA ASP A 187 13.33 -34.93 0.88
C ASP A 187 12.92 -33.78 -0.05
N TYR A 188 11.64 -33.63 -0.37
CA TYR A 188 11.16 -32.65 -1.35
C TYR A 188 9.87 -31.93 -0.92
N GLY A 189 9.27 -32.35 0.21
CA GLY A 189 8.02 -31.79 0.70
C GLY A 189 8.23 -30.60 1.64
N GLN A 190 7.25 -29.70 1.66
CA GLN A 190 7.18 -28.59 2.62
C GLN A 190 5.82 -28.62 3.30
N LYS A 191 5.82 -28.39 4.60
CA LYS A 191 4.62 -28.30 5.42
C LYS A 191 4.57 -26.95 6.11
N GLU A 192 3.47 -26.25 5.94
CA GLU A 192 3.18 -25.05 6.72
C GLU A 192 2.67 -25.43 8.12
N VAL A 193 3.33 -24.91 9.15
CA VAL A 193 2.98 -25.11 10.55
C VAL A 193 2.58 -23.78 11.16
N GLU A 194 1.38 -23.74 11.70
CA GLU A 194 0.88 -22.58 12.44
C GLU A 194 1.33 -22.65 13.89
N GLN A 195 1.92 -21.54 14.39
CA GLN A 195 2.36 -21.41 15.78
C GLN A 195 1.96 -20.06 16.36
N VAL A 196 1.90 -19.99 17.68
CA VAL A 196 1.70 -18.73 18.42
C VAL A 196 2.96 -18.43 19.19
N ARG A 197 3.56 -17.28 18.89
CA ARG A 197 4.66 -16.73 19.65
C ARG A 197 4.12 -15.80 20.72
N LEU A 198 4.40 -16.14 21.96
CA LEU A 198 4.05 -15.34 23.14
C LEU A 198 5.29 -14.58 23.59
N LEU A 199 5.24 -13.25 23.55
CA LEU A 199 6.30 -12.37 23.99
C LEU A 199 5.94 -11.74 25.33
N THR A 200 6.94 -11.71 26.23
CA THR A 200 6.93 -10.96 27.49
C THR A 200 8.25 -10.22 27.63
N PRO A 201 8.37 -9.19 28.48
CA PRO A 201 9.65 -8.52 28.70
C PRO A 201 10.76 -9.51 29.04
N GLY A 202 11.82 -9.53 28.22
CA GLY A 202 12.99 -10.40 28.42
C GLY A 202 12.81 -11.88 28.03
N ALA A 203 11.62 -12.32 27.56
CA ALA A 203 11.38 -13.74 27.25
C ALA A 203 10.37 -13.96 26.14
N PHE A 204 10.46 -15.13 25.51
CA PHE A 204 9.45 -15.60 24.56
C PHE A 204 9.13 -17.08 24.77
N GLU A 205 7.94 -17.47 24.35
CA GLU A 205 7.49 -18.87 24.27
C GLU A 205 6.87 -19.11 22.88
N VAL A 206 7.08 -20.31 22.32
CA VAL A 206 6.45 -20.76 21.09
C VAL A 206 5.48 -21.90 21.39
N HIS A 207 4.24 -21.72 20.97
CA HIS A 207 3.17 -22.70 21.16
C HIS A 207 2.68 -23.23 19.81
N ARG A 208 2.58 -24.57 19.68
CA ARG A 208 2.09 -25.23 18.46
C ARG A 208 0.92 -26.13 18.75
N LYS A 209 0.09 -26.35 17.75
CA LYS A 209 -1.06 -27.25 17.83
C LYS A 209 -0.62 -28.71 17.99
N GLY A 210 -0.86 -29.26 19.15
CA GLY A 210 -0.57 -30.67 19.45
C GLY A 210 -1.59 -31.63 18.84
N ARG A 211 -1.34 -32.96 19.01
CA ARG A 211 -2.18 -34.05 18.46
C ARG A 211 -3.64 -34.01 18.88
N GLN A 212 -3.96 -33.42 20.02
CA GLN A 212 -5.34 -33.29 20.55
C GLN A 212 -6.00 -31.96 20.19
N GLY A 213 -5.40 -31.17 19.30
CA GLY A 213 -5.92 -29.86 18.90
C GLY A 213 -5.65 -28.74 19.89
N LYS A 214 -5.02 -29.01 21.05
CA LYS A 214 -4.60 -27.99 22.02
C LYS A 214 -3.22 -27.48 21.67
N TYR A 215 -2.99 -26.18 21.87
CA TYR A 215 -1.66 -25.59 21.74
C TYR A 215 -0.80 -25.96 22.96
N VAL A 216 0.40 -26.44 22.70
CA VAL A 216 1.39 -26.81 23.72
C VAL A 216 2.68 -26.03 23.47
N LYS A 217 3.36 -25.66 24.53
CA LYS A 217 4.65 -25.00 24.45
C LYS A 217 5.68 -25.98 23.88
N VAL A 218 6.36 -25.57 22.80
CA VAL A 218 7.36 -26.38 22.09
C VAL A 218 8.75 -25.78 22.20
N ASP A 219 8.83 -24.45 22.42
CA ASP A 219 10.12 -23.74 22.56
C ASP A 219 9.93 -22.56 23.50
N GLU A 220 11.03 -22.13 24.15
CA GLU A 220 11.13 -20.93 25.00
C GLU A 220 12.56 -20.40 25.01
N GLY A 221 12.68 -19.10 25.25
CA GLY A 221 13.98 -18.47 25.38
C GLY A 221 13.90 -17.10 26.04
N THR A 222 15.08 -16.53 26.25
CA THR A 222 15.26 -15.18 26.80
C THR A 222 15.84 -14.25 25.76
N THR A 223 15.47 -12.97 25.82
CA THR A 223 16.07 -11.90 25.00
C THR A 223 16.99 -11.04 25.87
N SER A 224 17.94 -10.34 25.26
CA SER A 224 18.82 -9.42 25.97
C SER A 224 18.12 -8.12 26.41
N LEU A 225 16.93 -7.86 25.88
CA LEU A 225 16.14 -6.65 26.17
C LEU A 225 15.12 -6.93 27.28
N ASP A 226 14.97 -5.99 28.21
CA ASP A 226 14.02 -6.06 29.34
C ASP A 226 12.62 -5.54 28.98
N TYR A 227 12.33 -5.35 27.68
CA TYR A 227 11.05 -4.96 27.10
C TYR A 227 10.77 -5.74 25.81
N ILE A 228 9.53 -5.65 25.31
CA ILE A 228 9.16 -6.25 24.04
C ILE A 228 9.51 -5.27 22.91
N PRO A 229 10.48 -5.57 22.01
CA PRO A 229 10.95 -4.69 20.95
C PRO A 229 9.98 -4.67 19.76
N PHE A 230 8.76 -4.16 19.98
CA PHE A 230 7.67 -4.15 19.04
C PHE A 230 7.23 -2.71 18.73
N ALA A 231 7.51 -2.23 17.52
CA ALA A 231 7.10 -0.93 17.03
C ALA A 231 5.74 -1.02 16.32
N ILE A 232 4.94 0.04 16.40
CA ILE A 232 3.59 0.08 15.84
C ILE A 232 3.41 1.38 15.06
N ALA A 233 2.87 1.28 13.83
CA ALA A 233 2.42 2.42 13.05
C ALA A 233 0.91 2.34 12.77
N TYR A 234 0.24 3.50 12.76
CA TYR A 234 -1.20 3.59 12.55
C TYR A 234 -1.52 4.54 11.40
N SER A 235 -2.40 4.13 10.50
CA SER A 235 -3.02 5.04 9.53
C SER A 235 -4.32 5.64 10.06
N ASN A 236 -5.04 4.93 10.92
CA ASN A 236 -6.30 5.38 11.51
C ASN A 236 -6.50 4.73 12.89
N LYS A 237 -5.83 5.30 13.90
CA LYS A 237 -5.82 4.78 15.28
C LYS A 237 -7.16 4.99 15.97
N VAL A 238 -7.67 3.95 16.62
CA VAL A 238 -8.82 3.99 17.52
C VAL A 238 -8.35 3.91 18.99
N SER A 239 -7.51 2.91 19.27
CA SER A 239 -6.92 2.71 20.60
C SER A 239 -5.56 1.99 20.46
N PHE A 240 -4.98 1.51 21.55
CA PHE A 240 -3.72 0.76 21.48
C PHE A 240 -3.92 -0.56 20.74
N LEU A 241 -3.21 -0.77 19.64
CA LEU A 241 -3.34 -1.92 18.71
C LEU A 241 -4.78 -2.12 18.16
N GLU A 242 -5.57 -1.04 18.14
CA GLU A 242 -6.88 -1.02 17.50
C GLU A 242 -6.95 0.11 16.47
N SER A 243 -7.47 -0.20 15.28
CA SER A 243 -7.56 0.73 14.16
C SER A 243 -8.74 0.41 13.26
N ARG A 244 -8.99 1.30 12.30
CA ARG A 244 -9.90 1.07 11.19
C ARG A 244 -9.14 1.16 9.88
N PRO A 245 -9.44 0.30 8.90
CA PRO A 245 -8.86 0.43 7.56
C PRO A 245 -9.16 1.82 6.96
N PRO A 246 -8.14 2.58 6.55
CA PRO A 246 -8.37 3.94 6.00
C PRO A 246 -9.04 3.90 4.62
N MET A 247 -8.95 2.77 3.90
CA MET A 247 -9.51 2.58 2.57
C MET A 247 -10.79 1.73 2.56
N GLN A 248 -11.50 1.63 3.69
CA GLN A 248 -12.73 0.82 3.81
C GLN A 248 -13.81 1.26 2.83
N ASP A 249 -14.04 2.57 2.69
CA ASP A 249 -15.05 3.12 1.77
C ASP A 249 -14.74 2.77 0.31
N ILE A 250 -13.45 2.80 -0.07
CA ILE A 250 -12.99 2.38 -1.40
C ILE A 250 -13.23 0.87 -1.61
N ALA A 251 -13.02 0.05 -0.59
CA ALA A 251 -13.27 -1.39 -0.67
C ALA A 251 -14.77 -1.68 -0.90
N GLU A 252 -15.65 -0.99 -0.19
CA GLU A 252 -17.11 -1.12 -0.35
C GLU A 252 -17.59 -0.65 -1.73
N LEU A 253 -17.05 0.48 -2.22
CA LEU A 253 -17.35 0.96 -3.57
C LEU A 253 -16.82 0.02 -4.65
N ASN A 254 -15.66 -0.62 -4.47
CA ASN A 254 -15.15 -1.59 -5.42
C ASN A 254 -16.02 -2.87 -5.47
N LEU A 255 -16.55 -3.30 -4.33
CA LEU A 255 -17.55 -4.38 -4.31
C LEU A 255 -18.85 -3.96 -5.02
N LEU A 256 -19.34 -2.74 -4.78
CA LEU A 256 -20.51 -2.20 -5.47
C LEU A 256 -20.29 -2.09 -6.98
N HIS A 257 -19.09 -1.66 -7.41
CA HIS A 257 -18.69 -1.63 -8.82
C HIS A 257 -18.79 -3.03 -9.44
N TYR A 258 -18.23 -4.05 -8.77
CA TYR A 258 -18.32 -5.45 -9.22
C TYR A 258 -19.74 -5.92 -9.40
N GLN A 259 -20.64 -5.64 -8.44
CA GLN A 259 -22.06 -5.99 -8.53
C GLN A 259 -22.75 -5.31 -9.72
N LYS A 260 -22.53 -4.00 -9.90
CA LYS A 260 -23.15 -3.23 -10.98
C LYS A 260 -22.62 -3.62 -12.35
N SER A 261 -21.32 -3.89 -12.47
CA SER A 261 -20.72 -4.41 -13.70
C SER A 261 -21.29 -5.78 -14.07
N SER A 262 -21.40 -6.69 -13.10
CA SER A 262 -22.00 -8.01 -13.31
C SER A 262 -23.46 -7.92 -13.78
N ASP A 263 -24.28 -7.04 -13.17
CA ASP A 263 -25.66 -6.80 -13.54
C ASP A 263 -25.76 -6.27 -14.98
N PHE A 264 -24.90 -5.32 -15.33
CA PHE A 264 -24.85 -4.70 -16.66
C PHE A 264 -24.42 -5.69 -17.74
N ASP A 265 -23.35 -6.45 -17.52
CA ASP A 265 -22.85 -7.45 -18.46
C ASP A 265 -23.90 -8.55 -18.71
N ASN A 266 -24.61 -8.97 -17.66
CA ASN A 266 -25.70 -9.93 -17.78
C ASN A 266 -26.85 -9.40 -18.63
N GLN A 267 -27.24 -8.12 -18.43
CA GLN A 267 -28.27 -7.48 -19.25
C GLN A 267 -27.83 -7.32 -20.70
N LEU A 268 -26.59 -6.93 -20.96
CA LEU A 268 -26.05 -6.84 -22.32
C LEU A 268 -26.11 -8.21 -23.02
N ARG A 269 -25.72 -9.28 -22.32
CA ARG A 269 -25.76 -10.63 -22.87
C ARG A 269 -27.17 -11.09 -23.22
N ILE A 270 -28.16 -10.85 -22.35
CA ILE A 270 -29.55 -11.18 -22.60
C ILE A 270 -30.10 -10.37 -23.76
N SER A 271 -29.80 -9.06 -23.83
CA SER A 271 -30.32 -8.17 -24.86
C SER A 271 -29.61 -8.26 -26.21
N SER A 272 -28.43 -8.89 -26.27
CA SER A 272 -27.73 -9.11 -27.53
C SER A 272 -28.35 -10.23 -28.41
N VAL A 273 -29.27 -11.00 -27.81
CA VAL A 273 -30.02 -12.04 -28.54
C VAL A 273 -31.44 -11.52 -28.83
N PRO A 274 -31.74 -11.10 -30.07
CA PRO A 274 -33.09 -10.69 -30.41
C PRO A 274 -34.10 -11.80 -30.18
N LEU A 275 -35.21 -11.49 -29.53
CA LEU A 275 -36.28 -12.44 -29.29
C LEU A 275 -37.21 -12.50 -30.51
N LEU A 276 -37.27 -13.66 -31.19
CA LEU A 276 -38.24 -13.86 -32.26
C LEU A 276 -39.65 -14.08 -31.66
N CYS A 277 -40.51 -13.13 -31.84
CA CYS A 277 -41.91 -13.23 -31.44
C CYS A 277 -42.79 -13.60 -32.64
N LEU A 278 -43.59 -14.66 -32.46
CA LEU A 278 -44.53 -15.16 -33.43
C LEU A 278 -45.94 -14.80 -32.97
N PHE A 279 -46.68 -14.03 -33.79
CA PHE A 279 -48.03 -13.60 -33.51
C PHE A 279 -49.03 -14.24 -34.48
N GLY A 280 -50.19 -14.73 -33.96
CA GLY A 280 -51.23 -15.29 -34.74
C GLY A 280 -50.99 -16.74 -35.23
N PHE A 281 -49.99 -17.41 -34.68
CA PHE A 281 -49.79 -18.83 -34.93
C PHE A 281 -50.75 -19.65 -34.04
N PRO A 282 -51.44 -20.66 -34.61
CA PRO A 282 -52.20 -21.59 -33.82
C PRO A 282 -51.29 -22.35 -32.88
N GLN A 283 -51.79 -22.63 -31.69
CA GLN A 283 -51.04 -23.33 -30.62
C GLN A 283 -50.82 -24.79 -31.03
N ALA A 284 -49.85 -25.07 -31.87
CA ALA A 284 -49.59 -26.43 -32.33
C ALA A 284 -48.08 -26.65 -32.60
N SER A 285 -47.47 -27.46 -31.82
CA SER A 285 -46.66 -28.64 -32.12
C SER A 285 -45.62 -28.64 -33.25
N GLU A 286 -45.32 -27.58 -33.96
CA GLU A 286 -44.20 -27.55 -34.87
C GLU A 286 -43.11 -26.58 -34.39
N GLU A 287 -41.92 -27.11 -34.13
CA GLU A 287 -40.74 -26.30 -33.87
C GLU A 287 -40.48 -25.42 -35.09
N VAL A 288 -40.62 -24.08 -34.91
CA VAL A 288 -40.23 -23.15 -35.97
C VAL A 288 -38.73 -23.02 -35.95
N SER A 289 -38.05 -23.71 -36.89
CA SER A 289 -36.63 -23.53 -37.11
C SER A 289 -36.40 -22.26 -37.92
N ALA A 290 -35.54 -21.38 -37.40
CA ALA A 290 -35.08 -20.19 -38.11
C ALA A 290 -33.56 -20.28 -38.30
N GLY A 291 -33.14 -20.56 -39.50
CA GLY A 291 -31.69 -20.65 -39.85
C GLY A 291 -31.34 -19.80 -41.09
N PRO A 292 -30.07 -19.49 -41.32
CA PRO A 292 -29.61 -18.78 -42.48
C PRO A 292 -29.96 -19.60 -43.75
N GLY A 293 -30.87 -19.04 -44.59
CA GLY A 293 -31.30 -19.68 -45.83
C GLY A 293 -32.60 -20.47 -45.74
N GLU A 294 -33.28 -20.52 -44.61
CA GLU A 294 -34.60 -21.13 -44.46
C GLU A 294 -35.68 -20.07 -44.63
N ALA A 295 -36.66 -20.39 -45.50
CA ALA A 295 -37.85 -19.56 -45.72
C ALA A 295 -38.98 -20.08 -44.83
N ILE A 296 -39.50 -19.21 -43.95
CA ILE A 296 -40.61 -19.52 -43.07
C ILE A 296 -41.91 -19.06 -43.77
N ALA A 297 -42.82 -19.99 -44.05
CA ALA A 297 -44.13 -19.66 -44.54
C ALA A 297 -45.09 -19.32 -43.40
N PHE A 298 -45.79 -18.20 -43.50
CA PHE A 298 -46.71 -17.74 -42.48
C PHE A 298 -48.19 -18.03 -42.85
N PRO A 299 -49.02 -18.48 -41.92
CA PRO A 299 -50.48 -18.49 -42.11
C PRO A 299 -51.03 -17.08 -42.38
N GLU A 300 -52.19 -16.98 -43.02
CA GLU A 300 -52.82 -15.70 -43.29
C GLU A 300 -53.14 -14.96 -41.97
N GLY A 301 -52.61 -13.73 -41.83
CA GLY A 301 -52.74 -12.92 -40.60
C GLY A 301 -51.66 -13.15 -39.51
N ALA A 302 -50.74 -14.14 -39.71
CA ALA A 302 -49.63 -14.33 -38.79
C ALA A 302 -48.43 -13.43 -39.15
N ARG A 303 -47.65 -13.05 -38.15
CA ARG A 303 -46.43 -12.27 -38.35
C ARG A 303 -45.32 -12.71 -37.37
N ALA A 304 -44.09 -12.61 -37.81
CA ALA A 304 -42.93 -12.74 -36.96
C ALA A 304 -42.23 -11.39 -36.84
N GLU A 305 -41.79 -11.07 -35.65
CA GLU A 305 -41.08 -9.83 -35.36
C GLU A 305 -39.95 -10.11 -34.41
N PHE A 306 -38.78 -9.57 -34.71
CA PHE A 306 -37.69 -9.57 -33.72
C PHE A 306 -37.91 -8.42 -32.75
N VAL A 307 -38.07 -8.77 -31.49
CA VAL A 307 -38.19 -7.79 -30.41
C VAL A 307 -36.84 -7.56 -29.79
N GLU A 308 -36.32 -6.37 -29.92
CA GLU A 308 -35.07 -5.93 -29.28
C GLU A 308 -35.38 -5.06 -28.07
N ILE A 309 -34.53 -5.20 -27.03
CA ILE A 309 -34.62 -4.33 -25.85
C ILE A 309 -34.09 -2.95 -26.23
N LYS A 310 -34.92 -1.90 -26.11
CA LYS A 310 -34.49 -0.52 -26.38
C LYS A 310 -33.44 -0.09 -25.38
N GLY A 311 -32.21 0.26 -25.86
CA GLY A 311 -30.99 0.46 -25.09
C GLY A 311 -30.91 1.68 -24.16
N GLN A 312 -32.00 2.43 -23.90
CA GLN A 312 -31.95 3.63 -23.02
C GLN A 312 -31.53 3.31 -21.58
N SER A 313 -31.90 2.14 -21.04
CA SER A 313 -31.54 1.71 -19.70
C SER A 313 -30.04 1.41 -19.56
N PHE A 314 -29.36 1.04 -20.65
CA PHE A 314 -27.94 0.72 -20.64
C PHE A 314 -27.07 1.94 -20.41
N GLN A 315 -27.50 3.12 -20.90
CA GLN A 315 -26.77 4.35 -20.68
C GLN A 315 -26.78 4.73 -19.19
N TYR A 316 -27.94 4.66 -18.52
CA TYR A 316 -28.04 4.94 -17.07
C TYR A 316 -27.18 4.01 -16.22
N GLN A 317 -27.08 2.74 -16.61
CA GLN A 317 -26.23 1.78 -15.87
C GLN A 317 -24.75 2.05 -16.09
N ARG A 318 -24.34 2.34 -17.33
CA ARG A 318 -22.97 2.75 -17.64
C ARG A 318 -22.57 4.00 -16.86
N ASP A 319 -23.45 5.02 -16.86
CA ASP A 319 -23.24 6.26 -16.14
C ASP A 319 -23.15 6.02 -14.63
N ARG A 320 -23.92 5.07 -14.08
CA ARG A 320 -23.82 4.67 -12.67
C ARG A 320 -22.48 3.99 -12.35
N ILE A 321 -22.00 3.09 -13.19
CA ILE A 321 -20.70 2.43 -13.03
C ILE A 321 -19.59 3.48 -13.06
N LYS A 322 -19.60 4.36 -14.07
CA LYS A 322 -18.63 5.47 -14.17
C LYS A 322 -18.68 6.39 -12.94
N ASN A 323 -19.86 6.71 -12.44
CA ASN A 323 -19.99 7.52 -11.22
C ASN A 323 -19.36 6.84 -9.99
N ILE A 324 -19.44 5.51 -9.88
CA ILE A 324 -18.75 4.77 -8.80
C ILE A 324 -17.23 4.87 -8.97
N GLU A 325 -16.71 4.74 -10.20
CA GLU A 325 -15.29 4.92 -10.50
C GLU A 325 -14.80 6.33 -10.15
N ASP A 326 -15.59 7.36 -10.51
CA ASP A 326 -15.30 8.75 -10.18
C ASP A 326 -15.31 9.01 -8.66
N GLN A 327 -16.23 8.38 -7.91
CA GLN A 327 -16.25 8.43 -6.46
C GLN A 327 -15.00 7.78 -5.85
N ILE A 328 -14.59 6.62 -6.34
CA ILE A 328 -13.37 5.94 -5.90
C ILE A 328 -12.14 6.81 -6.15
N ASN A 329 -12.02 7.39 -7.35
CA ASN A 329 -10.92 8.29 -7.70
C ASN A 329 -10.90 9.55 -6.81
N THR A 330 -12.08 10.10 -6.52
CA THR A 330 -12.21 11.26 -5.61
C THR A 330 -11.74 10.94 -4.20
N LEU A 331 -12.11 9.78 -3.65
CA LEU A 331 -11.64 9.34 -2.33
C LEU A 331 -10.13 9.08 -2.31
N ALA A 332 -9.59 8.48 -3.37
CA ALA A 332 -8.15 8.27 -3.49
C ALA A 332 -7.39 9.60 -3.53
N LEU A 333 -7.89 10.57 -4.30
CA LEU A 333 -7.30 11.91 -4.37
C LEU A 333 -7.41 12.66 -3.04
N ALA A 334 -8.53 12.52 -2.32
CA ALA A 334 -8.71 13.08 -0.99
C ALA A 334 -7.72 12.51 0.04
N ALA A 335 -7.34 11.23 -0.09
CA ALA A 335 -6.32 10.61 0.76
C ALA A 335 -4.93 11.23 0.55
N ILE A 336 -4.64 11.74 -0.65
CA ILE A 336 -3.38 12.39 -1.01
C ILE A 336 -3.36 13.86 -0.61
N LEU A 337 -4.44 14.60 -0.97
CA LEU A 337 -4.50 16.06 -0.87
C LEU A 337 -5.22 16.57 0.40
N GLY A 338 -5.88 15.69 1.15
CA GLY A 338 -6.77 16.08 2.26
C GLY A 338 -8.21 16.41 1.81
N GLN A 339 -9.13 16.55 2.77
CA GLN A 339 -10.58 16.59 2.52
C GLN A 339 -11.13 17.86 1.85
N LYS A 340 -10.34 18.90 1.61
CA LYS A 340 -10.83 20.16 1.01
C LYS A 340 -10.68 20.18 -0.50
N LEU A 341 -11.43 19.32 -1.20
CA LEU A 341 -11.43 19.17 -2.67
C LEU A 341 -12.35 20.14 -3.42
N VAL A 342 -12.91 21.14 -2.79
CA VAL A 342 -13.71 22.19 -3.48
C VAL A 342 -12.88 23.45 -3.54
N ALA A 343 -11.94 23.50 -4.47
CA ALA A 343 -11.18 24.71 -4.77
C ALA A 343 -11.61 25.27 -6.11
N GLU A 344 -12.20 26.44 -6.10
CA GLU A 344 -12.63 27.17 -7.30
C GLU A 344 -11.50 28.00 -7.96
N THR A 345 -10.32 28.14 -7.37
CA THR A 345 -9.24 28.98 -7.92
C THR A 345 -7.84 28.42 -7.70
N ALA A 346 -6.88 28.76 -8.60
CA ALA A 346 -5.46 28.37 -8.49
C ALA A 346 -4.79 28.82 -7.17
N ALA A 347 -5.16 29.99 -6.63
CA ALA A 347 -4.66 30.48 -5.34
C ALA A 347 -5.14 29.61 -4.17
N SER A 348 -6.31 29.00 -4.25
CA SER A 348 -6.82 28.06 -3.25
C SER A 348 -6.05 26.73 -3.27
N GLN A 349 -5.53 26.32 -4.43
CA GLN A 349 -4.70 25.11 -4.56
C GLN A 349 -3.34 25.27 -3.86
N GLU A 350 -2.76 26.46 -3.90
CA GLU A 350 -1.48 26.78 -3.26
C GLU A 350 -1.58 26.81 -1.73
N ILE A 351 -2.69 27.34 -1.21
CA ILE A 351 -3.01 27.33 0.23
C ILE A 351 -3.32 25.89 0.72
N GLN A 352 -3.94 25.06 -0.11
CA GLN A 352 -4.23 23.66 0.19
C GLN A 352 -2.97 22.79 0.25
N ARG A 353 -1.94 23.12 -0.52
CA ARG A 353 -0.62 22.46 -0.49
C ARG A 353 0.13 22.68 0.81
N SER A 354 -0.15 23.75 1.53
CA SER A 354 0.53 24.14 2.78
C SER A 354 -0.16 23.60 4.05
N GLN A 355 -1.33 22.97 3.97
CA GLN A 355 -2.09 22.49 5.14
C GLN A 355 -2.21 20.97 5.14
N GLY A 356 -1.24 20.35 5.71
CA GLY A 356 -0.87 18.99 5.85
C GLY A 356 -1.76 18.02 6.63
N ASP A 357 -3.05 17.90 6.35
CA ASP A 357 -3.91 16.89 6.97
C ASP A 357 -4.34 15.80 5.97
N SER A 358 -3.46 15.40 5.04
CA SER A 358 -3.74 14.25 4.19
C SER A 358 -3.53 12.95 4.95
N THR A 359 -4.37 11.95 4.70
CA THR A 359 -4.19 10.60 5.27
C THR A 359 -2.78 10.07 4.97
N LEU A 360 -2.26 10.35 3.77
CA LEU A 360 -0.95 9.89 3.35
C LEU A 360 0.20 10.55 4.14
N MET A 361 0.05 11.83 4.52
CA MET A 361 1.01 12.52 5.38
C MET A 361 1.08 11.88 6.78
N ILE A 362 -0.07 11.55 7.36
CA ILE A 362 -0.15 10.84 8.65
C ILE A 362 0.53 9.47 8.54
N VAL A 363 0.28 8.75 7.45
CA VAL A 363 0.91 7.44 7.18
C VAL A 363 2.42 7.57 7.08
N ALA A 364 2.94 8.56 6.35
CA ALA A 364 4.38 8.82 6.22
C ALA A 364 5.03 9.11 7.57
N GLN A 365 4.39 9.98 8.39
CA GLN A 365 4.88 10.30 9.72
C GLN A 365 4.92 9.07 10.64
N GLN A 366 3.85 8.29 10.65
CA GLN A 366 3.76 7.09 11.48
C GLN A 366 4.73 5.98 11.04
N LEU A 367 4.99 5.85 9.73
CA LEU A 367 6.02 4.95 9.22
C LEU A 367 7.41 5.40 9.67
N GLN A 368 7.71 6.69 9.58
CA GLN A 368 8.97 7.25 10.07
C GLN A 368 9.16 6.97 11.57
N ASP A 369 8.17 7.33 12.41
CA ASP A 369 8.23 7.11 13.86
C ASP A 369 8.42 5.61 14.19
N MET A 370 7.81 4.71 13.42
CA MET A 370 7.97 3.26 13.59
C MET A 370 9.37 2.80 13.20
N ILE A 371 9.92 3.29 12.07
CA ILE A 371 11.28 2.97 11.64
C ILE A 371 12.29 3.46 12.68
N ASP A 372 12.14 4.68 13.18
CA ASP A 372 13.01 5.24 14.23
C ASP A 372 12.98 4.36 15.49
N ASN A 373 11.80 3.89 15.92
CA ASN A 373 11.70 2.94 17.03
C ASN A 373 12.40 1.59 16.72
N CYS A 374 12.27 1.08 15.49
CA CYS A 374 12.97 -0.13 15.08
C CYS A 374 14.49 0.06 15.06
N LEU A 375 15.00 1.22 14.64
CA LEU A 375 16.42 1.56 14.72
C LEU A 375 16.92 1.55 16.17
N VAL A 376 16.15 2.12 17.10
CA VAL A 376 16.47 2.05 18.55
C VAL A 376 16.55 0.61 19.04
N PHE A 377 15.59 -0.23 18.70
CA PHE A 377 15.58 -1.64 19.12
C PHE A 377 16.74 -2.41 18.50
N HIS A 378 17.03 -2.18 17.23
CA HIS A 378 18.14 -2.79 16.50
C HIS A 378 19.50 -2.41 17.12
N ALA A 379 19.73 -1.11 17.35
CA ALA A 379 20.94 -0.60 17.99
C ALA A 379 21.13 -1.15 19.42
N ASN A 380 20.03 -1.29 20.18
CA ASN A 380 20.07 -1.88 21.53
C ASN A 380 20.51 -3.35 21.51
N TYR A 381 20.10 -4.14 20.51
CA TYR A 381 20.59 -5.52 20.34
C TYR A 381 22.08 -5.56 20.03
N LEU A 382 22.60 -4.58 19.31
CA LEU A 382 24.03 -4.47 18.96
C LEU A 382 24.86 -3.72 20.01
N ASN A 383 24.23 -3.17 21.07
CA ASN A 383 24.86 -2.29 22.07
C ASN A 383 25.50 -1.04 21.43
N ILE A 384 24.89 -0.45 20.41
CA ILE A 384 25.32 0.77 19.72
C ILE A 384 24.57 1.97 20.35
N ALA A 385 25.31 3.04 20.69
CA ALA A 385 24.75 4.26 21.26
C ALA A 385 24.29 5.26 20.20
N GLU A 386 24.89 5.26 19.03
CA GLU A 386 24.55 6.14 17.91
C GLU A 386 23.40 5.51 17.11
N ILE A 387 22.19 6.06 17.28
CA ILE A 387 20.97 5.48 16.74
C ILE A 387 20.55 6.16 15.44
N GLY A 388 20.74 7.49 15.34
CA GLY A 388 20.29 8.28 14.21
C GLY A 388 18.77 8.26 14.04
N ASN A 389 18.31 8.65 12.83
CA ASN A 389 16.89 8.63 12.48
C ASN A 389 16.69 8.37 10.97
N ALA A 390 15.47 7.94 10.61
CA ALA A 390 15.07 7.76 9.24
C ALA A 390 14.23 8.94 8.75
N PHE A 391 14.18 9.14 7.43
CA PHE A 391 13.31 10.11 6.79
C PHE A 391 12.50 9.42 5.68
N VAL A 392 11.17 9.41 5.85
CA VAL A 392 10.22 8.89 4.87
C VAL A 392 9.71 10.04 4.01
N ASN A 393 9.61 9.83 2.71
CA ASN A 393 9.17 10.83 1.75
C ASN A 393 7.78 11.40 2.09
N ARG A 394 7.67 12.73 2.08
CA ARG A 394 6.42 13.49 2.29
C ARG A 394 6.03 14.33 1.09
N ASP A 395 6.86 14.35 0.06
CA ASP A 395 6.57 15.00 -1.22
C ASP A 395 5.96 13.98 -2.18
N PHE A 396 4.64 13.88 -2.17
CA PHE A 396 3.90 12.85 -2.92
C PHE A 396 3.67 13.19 -4.39
N LEU A 397 3.72 14.48 -4.76
CA LEU A 397 3.35 14.93 -6.10
C LEU A 397 4.54 15.28 -7.00
N GLY A 398 5.76 15.35 -6.43
CA GLY A 398 6.97 15.69 -7.16
C GLY A 398 6.85 17.06 -7.86
N GLN A 399 7.09 18.11 -7.15
CA GLN A 399 7.11 19.44 -7.77
C GLN A 399 8.48 19.65 -8.42
N ARG A 400 8.57 19.46 -9.72
CA ARG A 400 9.69 20.02 -10.46
C ARG A 400 9.55 21.52 -10.48
N LEU A 401 10.63 22.23 -10.09
CA LEU A 401 10.68 23.68 -10.19
C LEU A 401 10.41 24.11 -11.63
N ALA A 402 9.54 25.10 -11.81
CA ALA A 402 9.33 25.68 -13.12
C ALA A 402 10.58 26.45 -13.57
N PRO A 403 10.86 26.56 -14.89
CA PRO A 403 12.03 27.31 -15.38
C PRO A 403 12.11 28.74 -14.86
N GLN A 404 10.96 29.38 -14.61
CA GLN A 404 10.90 30.73 -14.04
C GLN A 404 11.33 30.79 -12.56
N GLU A 405 11.01 29.74 -11.79
CA GLU A 405 11.40 29.61 -10.39
C GLU A 405 12.90 29.36 -10.27
N ILE A 406 13.48 28.56 -11.17
CA ILE A 406 14.93 28.33 -11.26
C ILE A 406 15.65 29.64 -11.57
N GLN A 407 15.16 30.43 -12.56
CA GLN A 407 15.72 31.74 -12.88
C GLN A 407 15.63 32.73 -11.72
N ALA A 408 14.52 32.73 -10.99
CA ALA A 408 14.34 33.55 -9.79
C ALA A 408 15.35 33.18 -8.70
N MET A 409 15.56 31.88 -8.45
CA MET A 409 16.55 31.40 -7.48
C MET A 409 17.99 31.75 -7.90
N GLN A 410 18.33 31.60 -9.19
CA GLN A 410 19.63 32.05 -9.73
C GLN A 410 19.82 33.55 -9.55
N GLY A 411 18.76 34.35 -9.73
CA GLY A 411 18.78 35.80 -9.48
C GLY A 411 19.01 36.14 -7.99
N LEU A 412 18.41 35.41 -7.07
CA LEU A 412 18.62 35.57 -5.63
C LEU A 412 20.05 35.18 -5.21
N TRP A 413 20.59 34.11 -5.77
CA TRP A 413 21.98 33.73 -5.54
C TRP A 413 22.98 34.75 -6.11
N SER A 414 22.84 35.16 -7.37
CA SER A 414 23.72 36.12 -8.00
C SER A 414 23.66 37.50 -7.34
N SER A 415 22.55 37.87 -6.69
CA SER A 415 22.45 39.08 -5.86
C SER A 415 23.03 38.95 -4.45
N GLY A 416 23.49 37.76 -4.07
CA GLY A 416 23.97 37.44 -2.71
C GLY A 416 22.87 37.31 -1.65
N ALA A 417 21.60 37.24 -2.04
CA ALA A 417 20.47 37.09 -1.11
C ALA A 417 20.35 35.68 -0.49
N ILE A 418 20.85 34.66 -1.21
CA ILE A 418 20.95 33.28 -0.75
C ILE A 418 22.34 32.72 -1.00
N SER A 419 22.77 31.76 -0.18
CA SER A 419 24.06 31.06 -0.38
C SER A 419 23.96 30.03 -1.51
N GLN A 420 25.12 29.62 -2.05
CA GLN A 420 25.24 28.55 -3.03
C GLN A 420 24.65 27.25 -2.49
N GLU A 421 24.94 26.95 -1.24
CA GLU A 421 24.39 25.79 -0.54
C GLU A 421 22.85 25.78 -0.54
N THR A 422 22.24 26.93 -0.23
CA THR A 422 20.78 27.07 -0.25
C THR A 422 20.22 26.88 -1.65
N LEU A 423 20.89 27.42 -2.69
CA LEU A 423 20.48 27.25 -4.08
C LEU A 423 20.53 25.77 -4.48
N LEU A 424 21.66 25.09 -4.22
CA LEU A 424 21.85 23.68 -4.57
C LEU A 424 20.86 22.78 -3.83
N LYS A 425 20.61 23.02 -2.53
CA LYS A 425 19.59 22.30 -1.76
C LYS A 425 18.19 22.47 -2.37
N GLN A 426 17.81 23.68 -2.75
CA GLN A 426 16.52 23.97 -3.38
C GLN A 426 16.39 23.34 -4.78
N LEU A 427 17.47 23.30 -5.56
CA LEU A 427 17.47 22.62 -6.87
C LEU A 427 17.40 21.10 -6.74
N ALA A 428 18.02 20.51 -5.71
CA ALA A 428 17.92 19.10 -5.39
C ALA A 428 16.50 18.72 -4.88
N GLU A 429 15.94 19.53 -3.98
CA GLU A 429 14.55 19.38 -3.52
C GLU A 429 13.54 19.52 -4.67
N GLY A 430 13.79 20.41 -5.62
CA GLY A 430 12.99 20.64 -6.83
C GLY A 430 13.20 19.62 -7.95
N GLU A 431 13.93 18.53 -7.70
CA GLU A 431 14.18 17.43 -8.67
C GLU A 431 14.82 17.90 -9.99
N ILE A 432 15.64 18.96 -9.93
CA ILE A 432 16.44 19.44 -11.07
C ILE A 432 17.80 18.74 -11.11
N LEU A 433 18.36 18.49 -9.92
CA LEU A 433 19.58 17.71 -9.73
C LEU A 433 19.22 16.24 -9.48
N GLY A 434 20.07 15.30 -9.90
CA GLY A 434 19.83 13.87 -9.71
C GLY A 434 19.72 13.49 -8.25
N ASP A 435 19.07 12.36 -7.98
CA ASP A 435 18.89 11.84 -6.59
C ASP A 435 20.21 11.50 -5.89
N ASP A 436 21.27 11.26 -6.67
CA ASP A 436 22.64 10.95 -6.20
C ASP A 436 23.51 12.21 -6.04
N PHE A 437 22.95 13.43 -6.21
CA PHE A 437 23.69 14.67 -6.14
C PHE A 437 24.00 15.05 -4.69
N ASP A 438 25.28 15.03 -4.32
CA ASP A 438 25.77 15.48 -3.01
C ASP A 438 26.11 16.96 -3.04
N VAL A 439 25.34 17.75 -2.28
CA VAL A 439 25.51 19.21 -2.19
C VAL A 439 26.83 19.59 -1.53
N GLU A 440 27.29 18.81 -0.54
CA GLU A 440 28.52 19.11 0.21
C GLU A 440 29.76 18.82 -0.67
N GLU A 441 29.76 17.69 -1.39
CA GLU A 441 30.84 17.33 -2.31
C GLU A 441 30.96 18.35 -3.45
N GLU A 442 29.82 18.85 -3.99
CA GLU A 442 29.82 19.87 -5.04
C GLU A 442 30.36 21.21 -4.55
N ILE A 443 30.01 21.64 -3.33
CA ILE A 443 30.53 22.86 -2.73
C ILE A 443 32.03 22.74 -2.49
N GLU A 444 32.52 21.61 -1.98
CA GLU A 444 33.95 21.37 -1.78
C GLU A 444 34.73 21.35 -3.10
N SER A 445 34.17 20.73 -4.14
CA SER A 445 34.79 20.65 -5.45
C SER A 445 34.89 22.05 -6.11
N THR A 446 33.83 22.85 -5.98
CA THR A 446 33.80 24.23 -6.52
C THR A 446 34.80 25.14 -5.79
N GLN A 447 34.91 25.04 -4.45
CA GLN A 447 35.90 25.80 -3.67
C GLN A 447 37.35 25.39 -3.99
N LYS A 448 37.61 24.11 -4.28
CA LYS A 448 38.92 23.62 -4.72
C LYS A 448 39.24 24.10 -6.13
N GLY A 449 38.24 24.24 -7.01
CA GLY A 449 38.39 24.81 -8.36
C GLY A 449 38.83 26.28 -8.34
N ASP A 450 38.18 27.10 -7.50
CA ASP A 450 38.50 28.52 -7.35
C ASP A 450 39.89 28.77 -6.74
N MET A 451 40.46 27.81 -5.98
CA MET A 451 41.82 27.91 -5.42
C MET A 451 42.93 27.57 -6.44
N ILE A 452 42.61 26.97 -7.58
CA ILE A 452 43.59 26.55 -8.59
C ILE A 452 43.79 27.64 -9.67
N GLU A 453 42.83 28.56 -9.86
CA GLU A 453 42.95 29.61 -10.88
C GLU A 453 43.78 30.83 -10.45
N ASP A 454 44.14 31.00 -9.18
CA ASP A 454 44.86 32.21 -8.69
C ASP A 454 46.40 32.06 -8.60
N ASP A 455 47.01 30.96 -9.07
CA ASP A 455 48.46 30.71 -8.85
C ASP A 455 49.27 30.34 -10.13
N GLU A 456 48.95 30.91 -11.31
CA GLU A 456 49.88 30.91 -12.41
C GLU A 456 50.38 32.36 -12.71
N PRO A 457 51.66 32.65 -12.43
CA PRO A 457 52.25 33.92 -12.87
C PRO A 457 52.42 33.88 -14.41
N THR A 458 51.87 34.86 -15.05
CA THR A 458 52.06 35.13 -16.47
C THR A 458 53.54 35.17 -16.81
N PRO A 459 54.07 34.39 -17.78
CA PRO A 459 55.46 34.54 -18.24
C PRO A 459 55.64 35.88 -18.92
N GLU A 460 56.59 36.69 -18.43
CA GLU A 460 57.08 37.89 -19.10
C GLU A 460 57.61 37.50 -20.50
N ALA A 461 57.09 38.17 -21.51
CA ALA A 461 57.55 38.05 -22.89
C ALA A 461 58.98 38.60 -23.00
N GLU A 462 59.97 37.79 -23.34
CA GLU A 462 61.28 38.21 -23.77
C GLU A 462 61.18 39.03 -25.11
N PRO A 463 61.95 40.10 -25.28
CA PRO A 463 61.90 40.89 -26.50
C PRO A 463 62.59 40.18 -27.67
N ASP A 464 61.90 40.16 -28.82
CA ASP A 464 62.39 39.66 -30.11
C ASP A 464 63.72 40.25 -30.53
N GLU A 465 64.71 39.41 -30.79
CA GLU A 465 65.92 39.78 -31.55
C GLU A 465 65.59 39.92 -33.02
N PRO A 466 66.25 40.91 -33.72
CA PRO A 466 65.94 41.17 -35.12
C PRO A 466 66.52 40.09 -36.05
N VAL A 467 65.69 39.59 -36.93
CA VAL A 467 66.03 38.65 -38.00
C VAL A 467 66.80 39.41 -39.11
N GLU A 468 68.04 39.00 -39.35
CA GLU A 468 68.83 39.45 -40.56
C GLU A 468 68.30 38.69 -41.80
N ASP A 469 68.05 39.46 -42.84
CA ASP A 469 67.79 38.98 -44.19
C ASP A 469 69.02 38.28 -44.79
N PRO A 470 68.94 37.19 -45.48
CA PRO A 470 69.95 36.69 -46.38
C PRO A 470 69.68 37.24 -47.81
N GLU A 471 70.63 37.93 -48.27
CA GLU A 471 70.76 38.40 -49.68
C GLU A 471 70.82 37.22 -50.66
N ASP A 472 70.32 37.55 -51.85
CA ASP A 472 70.41 36.82 -53.11
C ASP A 472 71.79 36.29 -53.42
N GLU A 473 71.87 35.07 -54.00
CA GLU A 473 72.83 34.74 -55.09
C GLU A 473 72.37 33.48 -55.88
N ASP A 474 72.12 33.74 -57.21
CA ASP A 474 72.15 32.91 -58.43
C ASP A 474 71.20 31.70 -58.56
#